data_f0bc8caaba5ae176951bc40952b1d067
#
_entry.id   f0bc8caaba5ae176951bc40952b1d067
#
_cell.length_a   1.000
_cell.length_b   1.000
_cell.length_c   1.000
_cell.angle_alpha   90.00
_cell.angle_beta   90.00
_cell.angle_gamma   90.00
#
_symmetry.space_group_name_H-M   'P 1'
#
loop_
_entity.id
_entity.type
_entity.pdbx_description
1 polymer ?
#
loop_
_entity_poly.entity_id
_entity_poly.type
_entity_poly.pdbx_seq_one_letter_code
_entity_poly.pdbx_strand_id
1 'polypeptide(L)'
;MKKICSSIFRVLVIPYVMCGFVAAQNSYTLNGLSELKEFTAGSVEETVENLTLIEPEGSEMIPESEILKLTDRVKKITGTLTMEGLSQLTTTTGLIDVIDCSEAGFVFRDCPVLSDMDAFADEDKFSVIHGDFIIENCPQVMTGAATAHLDKSFSKIREVQGDLKLTNITTAMNKPQKIFPYLEKVEGDFVVNGCSRLYYFTNGDNTENMPLTYIGGDLVLTNNRSLQRLNGFGSLKHLGGNVSILDNGAIPEEPSDDNVIGFCKIKYYEIIYYYPTLIDVVYRISARK
;
A
#
# COMPACT_ATOMS: atom_id res chain seq x y z
N MET A 1 -21.94 45.98 -71.51
CA MET A 1 -20.71 45.42 -70.95
C MET A 1 -20.88 45.27 -69.44
N LYS A 2 -21.28 44.08 -68.96
CA LYS A 2 -21.42 43.77 -67.51
C LYS A 2 -20.36 42.75 -67.19
N LYS A 3 -19.43 43.09 -66.30
CA LYS A 3 -18.45 42.19 -65.71
C LYS A 3 -19.14 41.32 -64.69
N ILE A 4 -19.09 40.00 -64.90
CA ILE A 4 -19.52 39.00 -63.95
C ILE A 4 -18.34 38.71 -62.99
N CYS A 5 -18.52 39.02 -61.73
CA CYS A 5 -17.55 38.72 -60.67
C CYS A 5 -17.86 37.34 -60.15
N SER A 6 -17.04 36.34 -60.43
CA SER A 6 -17.16 34.99 -59.90
C SER A 6 -16.50 34.95 -58.50
N SER A 7 -17.34 34.88 -57.47
CA SER A 7 -16.86 34.65 -56.10
C SER A 7 -16.59 33.16 -55.92
N ILE A 8 -15.31 32.84 -55.74
CA ILE A 8 -14.87 31.47 -55.37
C ILE A 8 -15.09 31.36 -53.87
N PHE A 9 -16.09 30.57 -53.49
CA PHE A 9 -16.27 30.11 -52.12
C PHE A 9 -15.20 29.08 -51.79
N ARG A 10 -14.16 29.50 -51.06
CA ARG A 10 -13.25 28.54 -50.42
C ARG A 10 -13.93 27.99 -49.15
N VAL A 11 -14.39 26.75 -49.21
CA VAL A 11 -14.80 26.01 -48.02
C VAL A 11 -13.53 25.70 -47.22
N LEU A 12 -13.35 26.40 -46.14
CA LEU A 12 -12.32 26.09 -45.14
C LEU A 12 -12.77 24.84 -44.36
N VAL A 13 -12.28 23.67 -44.74
CA VAL A 13 -12.43 22.47 -43.92
C VAL A 13 -11.50 22.64 -42.72
N ILE A 14 -12.03 23.07 -41.58
CA ILE A 14 -11.34 23.02 -40.31
C ILE A 14 -11.31 21.55 -39.87
N PRO A 15 -10.17 20.89 -39.75
CA PRO A 15 -10.13 19.56 -39.15
C PRO A 15 -10.57 19.75 -37.71
N TYR A 16 -11.69 19.11 -37.36
CA TYR A 16 -12.12 18.96 -35.99
C TYR A 16 -11.09 18.08 -35.28
N VAL A 17 -10.10 18.71 -34.67
CA VAL A 17 -9.25 18.02 -33.71
C VAL A 17 -10.18 17.72 -32.55
N MET A 18 -10.62 16.47 -32.44
CA MET A 18 -11.20 15.95 -31.22
C MET A 18 -10.09 15.98 -30.15
N CYS A 19 -9.91 17.16 -29.53
CA CYS A 19 -9.25 17.24 -28.25
C CYS A 19 -10.15 16.46 -27.31
N GLY A 20 -9.77 15.22 -27.02
CA GLY A 20 -10.39 14.49 -25.92
C GLY A 20 -10.26 15.39 -24.69
N PHE A 21 -11.36 15.92 -24.20
CA PHE A 21 -11.43 16.51 -22.89
C PHE A 21 -11.08 15.35 -21.92
N VAL A 22 -9.82 15.28 -21.52
CA VAL A 22 -9.51 14.65 -20.24
C VAL A 22 -10.22 15.55 -19.22
N ALA A 23 -11.32 15.08 -18.67
CA ALA A 23 -11.97 15.76 -17.58
C ALA A 23 -10.88 16.02 -16.53
N ALA A 24 -10.73 17.27 -16.09
CA ALA A 24 -9.79 17.60 -15.04
C ALA A 24 -10.18 16.73 -13.84
N GLN A 25 -9.32 15.79 -13.48
CA GLN A 25 -9.54 14.93 -12.33
C GLN A 25 -9.35 15.81 -11.10
N ASN A 26 -10.38 15.94 -10.29
CA ASN A 26 -10.35 16.76 -9.08
C ASN A 26 -9.63 16.00 -7.97
N SER A 27 -8.69 16.67 -7.30
CA SER A 27 -8.04 16.15 -6.09
C SER A 27 -8.46 17.01 -4.90
N TYR A 28 -8.81 16.39 -3.78
CA TYR A 28 -9.26 17.06 -2.59
C TYR A 28 -8.41 16.70 -1.37
N THR A 29 -8.10 17.72 -0.58
CA THR A 29 -7.55 17.56 0.77
C THR A 29 -8.51 18.19 1.75
N LEU A 30 -9.07 17.42 2.67
CA LEU A 30 -10.05 17.81 3.65
C LEU A 30 -9.41 17.81 5.04
N ASN A 31 -9.23 18.99 5.63
CA ASN A 31 -8.57 19.15 6.93
C ASN A 31 -9.62 19.33 8.03
N GLY A 32 -9.89 18.28 8.76
CA GLY A 32 -10.81 18.29 9.89
C GLY A 32 -12.28 18.19 9.53
N LEU A 33 -13.08 18.11 10.58
CA LEU A 33 -14.51 17.85 10.50
C LEU A 33 -15.29 18.91 9.72
N SER A 34 -14.89 20.19 9.82
CA SER A 34 -15.61 21.29 9.14
C SER A 34 -15.52 21.18 7.62
N GLU A 35 -14.31 20.94 7.08
CA GLU A 35 -14.12 20.79 5.63
C GLU A 35 -14.77 19.51 5.12
N LEU A 36 -14.73 18.42 5.89
CA LEU A 36 -15.43 17.20 5.55
C LEU A 36 -16.92 17.41 5.44
N LYS A 37 -17.55 18.09 6.40
CA LYS A 37 -19.00 18.41 6.38
C LYS A 37 -19.36 19.32 5.21
N GLU A 38 -18.55 20.31 4.91
CA GLU A 38 -18.76 21.19 3.77
C GLU A 38 -18.67 20.40 2.45
N PHE A 39 -17.66 19.57 2.32
CA PHE A 39 -17.48 18.72 1.16
C PHE A 39 -18.67 17.76 0.98
N THR A 40 -19.07 17.03 2.02
CA THR A 40 -20.15 16.03 1.93
C THR A 40 -21.55 16.64 1.81
N ALA A 41 -21.73 17.93 2.13
CA ALA A 41 -23.00 18.64 1.89
C ALA A 41 -23.24 18.94 0.40
N GLY A 42 -22.25 18.80 -0.46
CA GLY A 42 -22.40 18.93 -1.90
C GLY A 42 -23.24 17.80 -2.49
N SER A 43 -24.05 18.13 -3.50
CA SER A 43 -25.02 17.19 -4.11
C SER A 43 -24.52 16.48 -5.37
N VAL A 44 -23.28 16.72 -5.79
CA VAL A 44 -22.73 16.17 -7.04
C VAL A 44 -21.94 14.91 -6.74
N GLU A 45 -22.30 13.82 -7.41
CA GLU A 45 -21.50 12.59 -7.39
C GLU A 45 -20.23 12.80 -8.21
N GLU A 46 -19.07 12.55 -7.62
CA GLU A 46 -17.78 12.84 -8.25
C GLU A 46 -16.90 11.60 -8.40
N THR A 47 -16.23 11.54 -9.56
CA THR A 47 -14.98 10.77 -9.71
C THR A 47 -13.85 11.70 -9.33
N VAL A 48 -13.02 11.30 -8.38
CA VAL A 48 -11.86 12.07 -7.93
C VAL A 48 -10.56 11.33 -8.26
N GLU A 49 -9.50 12.07 -8.49
CA GLU A 49 -8.17 11.47 -8.63
C GLU A 49 -7.62 11.12 -7.26
N ASN A 50 -7.40 12.13 -6.42
CA ASN A 50 -6.87 11.92 -5.09
C ASN A 50 -7.83 12.49 -4.03
N LEU A 51 -8.06 11.71 -2.98
CA LEU A 51 -8.82 12.14 -1.82
C LEU A 51 -7.99 11.96 -0.56
N THR A 52 -7.70 13.05 0.12
CA THR A 52 -6.99 13.06 1.40
C THR A 52 -7.91 13.59 2.49
N LEU A 53 -8.12 12.82 3.55
CA LEU A 53 -8.81 13.24 4.75
C LEU A 53 -7.81 13.23 5.93
N ILE A 54 -7.69 14.37 6.58
CA ILE A 54 -6.76 14.58 7.70
C ILE A 54 -7.57 15.01 8.93
N GLU A 55 -7.32 14.36 10.08
CA GLU A 55 -7.72 14.86 11.39
C GLU A 55 -6.48 15.53 12.03
N PRO A 56 -6.37 16.86 12.01
CA PRO A 56 -5.20 17.53 12.57
C PRO A 56 -5.09 17.31 14.07
N GLU A 57 -3.86 17.20 14.58
CA GLU A 57 -3.63 17.04 16.02
C GLU A 57 -4.25 18.17 16.84
N GLY A 58 -5.02 17.80 17.87
CA GLY A 58 -5.72 18.75 18.74
C GLY A 58 -6.97 19.39 18.13
N SER A 59 -7.37 19.00 16.93
CA SER A 59 -8.65 19.43 16.33
C SER A 59 -9.85 18.66 16.91
N GLU A 60 -11.07 19.04 16.49
CA GLU A 60 -12.26 18.25 16.76
C GLU A 60 -12.15 16.89 16.07
N MET A 61 -12.42 15.82 16.82
CA MET A 61 -12.39 14.46 16.28
C MET A 61 -13.41 14.27 15.16
N ILE A 62 -13.05 13.54 14.13
CA ILE A 62 -13.92 13.19 13.02
C ILE A 62 -14.62 11.88 13.34
N PRO A 63 -15.95 11.90 13.64
CA PRO A 63 -16.67 10.65 13.86
C PRO A 63 -16.68 9.77 12.61
N GLU A 64 -16.55 8.46 12.78
CA GLU A 64 -16.59 7.51 11.65
C GLU A 64 -17.88 7.67 10.81
N SER A 65 -19.01 7.99 11.43
CA SER A 65 -20.26 8.27 10.72
C SER A 65 -20.19 9.49 9.79
N GLU A 66 -19.34 10.47 10.06
CA GLU A 66 -19.09 11.60 9.14
C GLU A 66 -18.14 11.19 8.01
N ILE A 67 -17.16 10.35 8.29
CA ILE A 67 -16.26 9.79 7.26
C ILE A 67 -17.06 9.00 6.24
N LEU A 68 -18.00 8.18 6.69
CA LEU A 68 -18.85 7.37 5.81
C LEU A 68 -19.74 8.20 4.87
N LYS A 69 -20.02 9.47 5.19
CA LYS A 69 -20.76 10.38 4.28
C LYS A 69 -19.97 10.72 3.00
N LEU A 70 -18.67 10.43 2.95
CA LEU A 70 -17.92 10.53 1.70
C LEU A 70 -18.56 9.68 0.59
N THR A 71 -19.19 8.56 0.94
CA THR A 71 -19.88 7.67 -0.01
C THR A 71 -21.11 8.31 -0.68
N ASP A 72 -21.68 9.35 -0.07
CA ASP A 72 -22.79 10.08 -0.65
C ASP A 72 -22.34 10.96 -1.83
N ARG A 73 -21.08 11.37 -1.84
CA ARG A 73 -20.54 12.29 -2.84
C ARG A 73 -19.52 11.66 -3.76
N VAL A 74 -18.58 10.89 -3.23
CA VAL A 74 -17.51 10.26 -4.02
C VAL A 74 -17.96 8.89 -4.48
N LYS A 75 -17.91 8.66 -5.81
CA LYS A 75 -18.29 7.38 -6.41
C LYS A 75 -17.09 6.58 -6.88
N LYS A 76 -16.00 7.26 -7.27
CA LYS A 76 -14.77 6.61 -7.72
C LYS A 76 -13.54 7.41 -7.34
N ILE A 77 -12.48 6.71 -6.96
CA ILE A 77 -11.12 7.24 -6.76
C ILE A 77 -10.19 6.51 -7.72
N THR A 78 -9.43 7.27 -8.53
CA THR A 78 -8.55 6.72 -9.58
C THR A 78 -7.06 6.90 -9.29
N GLY A 79 -6.70 7.67 -8.28
CA GLY A 79 -5.33 7.89 -7.85
C GLY A 79 -5.11 7.36 -6.44
N THR A 80 -5.07 8.24 -5.43
CA THR A 80 -4.77 7.82 -4.05
C THR A 80 -5.87 8.21 -3.06
N LEU A 81 -6.27 7.26 -2.22
CA LEU A 81 -7.05 7.50 -1.01
C LEU A 81 -6.11 7.57 0.20
N THR A 82 -6.04 8.75 0.83
CA THR A 82 -5.24 8.97 2.05
C THR A 82 -6.15 9.27 3.24
N MET A 83 -5.96 8.53 4.33
CA MET A 83 -6.60 8.71 5.63
C MET A 83 -5.52 8.93 6.68
N GLU A 84 -5.51 10.11 7.32
CA GLU A 84 -4.45 10.50 8.24
C GLU A 84 -4.97 11.08 9.55
N GLY A 85 -4.44 10.60 10.66
CA GLY A 85 -4.77 11.08 12.00
C GLY A 85 -6.15 10.69 12.53
N LEU A 86 -6.90 9.85 11.82
CA LEU A 86 -8.31 9.57 12.10
C LEU A 86 -8.48 8.73 13.37
N SER A 87 -8.72 9.43 14.49
CA SER A 87 -8.78 8.84 15.83
C SER A 87 -10.02 7.96 16.08
N GLN A 88 -11.04 8.03 15.21
CA GLN A 88 -12.29 7.28 15.35
C GLN A 88 -12.55 6.30 14.21
N LEU A 89 -11.67 6.22 13.22
CA LEU A 89 -11.80 5.28 12.10
C LEU A 89 -11.46 3.87 12.57
N THR A 90 -12.44 2.98 12.66
CA THR A 90 -12.25 1.59 13.11
C THR A 90 -12.19 0.58 11.97
N THR A 91 -12.83 0.89 10.84
CA THR A 91 -12.93 -0.01 9.67
C THR A 91 -12.85 0.75 8.36
N THR A 92 -12.36 0.09 7.32
CA THR A 92 -12.39 0.58 5.94
C THR A 92 -13.61 0.09 5.16
N THR A 93 -14.32 -0.91 5.69
CA THR A 93 -15.35 -1.67 4.96
C THR A 93 -16.47 -0.78 4.44
N GLY A 94 -17.12 -0.01 5.28
CA GLY A 94 -18.24 0.84 4.86
C GLY A 94 -17.89 1.95 3.84
N LEU A 95 -16.61 2.28 3.69
CA LEU A 95 -16.13 3.30 2.77
C LEU A 95 -15.68 2.68 1.43
N ILE A 96 -14.73 1.77 1.49
CA ILE A 96 -14.06 1.18 0.30
C ILE A 96 -14.98 0.21 -0.45
N ASP A 97 -15.94 -0.42 0.22
CA ASP A 97 -16.92 -1.28 -0.43
C ASP A 97 -17.90 -0.48 -1.31
N VAL A 98 -18.17 0.78 -0.96
CA VAL A 98 -19.15 1.65 -1.63
C VAL A 98 -18.49 2.52 -2.69
N ILE A 99 -17.33 3.11 -2.38
CA ILE A 99 -16.56 3.91 -3.33
C ILE A 99 -15.76 2.95 -4.21
N ASP A 100 -15.84 3.11 -5.53
CA ASP A 100 -14.99 2.37 -6.46
C ASP A 100 -13.55 2.86 -6.35
N CYS A 101 -12.72 2.10 -5.65
CA CYS A 101 -11.29 2.34 -5.47
C CYS A 101 -10.43 1.31 -6.26
N SER A 102 -11.01 0.62 -7.24
CA SER A 102 -10.33 -0.45 -7.98
C SER A 102 -9.10 0.00 -8.77
N GLU A 103 -8.95 1.31 -9.00
CA GLU A 103 -7.80 1.92 -9.70
C GLU A 103 -6.93 2.75 -8.74
N ALA A 104 -7.12 2.61 -7.42
CA ALA A 104 -6.46 3.49 -6.45
C ALA A 104 -5.26 2.85 -5.75
N GLY A 105 -4.37 3.71 -5.24
CA GLY A 105 -3.44 3.44 -4.15
C GLY A 105 -4.05 3.85 -2.79
N PHE A 106 -3.44 3.41 -1.70
CA PHE A 106 -3.97 3.61 -0.36
C PHE A 106 -2.87 4.01 0.63
N VAL A 107 -3.18 5.02 1.42
CA VAL A 107 -2.30 5.50 2.49
C VAL A 107 -3.12 5.67 3.77
N PHE A 108 -2.80 4.89 4.79
CA PHE A 108 -3.37 5.01 6.13
C PHE A 108 -2.26 5.37 7.11
N ARG A 109 -2.33 6.55 7.71
CA ARG A 109 -1.35 7.03 8.68
C ARG A 109 -1.99 7.48 9.97
N ASP A 110 -1.31 7.21 11.09
CA ASP A 110 -1.69 7.73 12.40
C ASP A 110 -3.16 7.48 12.75
N CYS A 111 -3.71 6.31 12.33
CA CYS A 111 -5.09 5.88 12.63
C CYS A 111 -5.05 4.86 13.79
N PRO A 112 -5.10 5.31 15.05
CA PRO A 112 -4.74 4.49 16.20
C PRO A 112 -5.73 3.37 16.53
N VAL A 113 -6.97 3.48 16.07
CA VAL A 113 -8.04 2.50 16.32
C VAL A 113 -8.45 1.70 15.08
N LEU A 114 -7.86 2.00 13.93
CA LEU A 114 -8.12 1.25 12.69
C LEU A 114 -7.70 -0.20 12.88
N SER A 115 -8.66 -1.11 12.82
CA SER A 115 -8.44 -2.54 13.10
C SER A 115 -8.99 -3.47 12.02
N ASP A 116 -9.98 -3.02 11.25
CA ASP A 116 -10.63 -3.79 10.22
C ASP A 116 -10.32 -3.22 8.82
N MET A 117 -9.67 -4.05 8.01
CA MET A 117 -9.34 -3.77 6.61
C MET A 117 -9.88 -4.88 5.68
N ASP A 118 -10.97 -5.55 6.08
CA ASP A 118 -11.53 -6.67 5.32
C ASP A 118 -12.06 -6.28 3.93
N ALA A 119 -12.27 -5.00 3.66
CA ALA A 119 -12.58 -4.49 2.33
C ALA A 119 -11.54 -4.93 1.28
N PHE A 120 -10.27 -5.08 1.65
CA PHE A 120 -9.21 -5.53 0.75
C PHE A 120 -9.21 -7.04 0.47
N ALA A 121 -10.14 -7.80 1.05
CA ALA A 121 -10.33 -9.21 0.75
C ALA A 121 -11.13 -9.47 -0.55
N ASP A 122 -11.64 -8.42 -1.19
CA ASP A 122 -12.35 -8.52 -2.47
C ASP A 122 -11.35 -8.69 -3.62
N GLU A 123 -11.26 -9.91 -4.17
CA GLU A 123 -10.32 -10.25 -5.24
C GLU A 123 -10.64 -9.53 -6.56
N ASP A 124 -11.89 -9.28 -6.82
CA ASP A 124 -12.33 -8.62 -8.07
C ASP A 124 -11.92 -7.14 -8.08
N LYS A 125 -11.79 -6.54 -6.88
CA LYS A 125 -11.41 -5.12 -6.73
C LYS A 125 -9.93 -4.92 -6.44
N PHE A 126 -9.32 -5.77 -5.60
CA PHE A 126 -8.03 -5.49 -4.98
C PHE A 126 -6.95 -6.57 -5.21
N SER A 127 -7.10 -7.37 -6.28
CA SER A 127 -5.98 -8.24 -6.70
C SER A 127 -4.76 -7.43 -7.15
N VAL A 128 -4.97 -6.22 -7.67
CA VAL A 128 -3.94 -5.25 -8.02
C VAL A 128 -4.23 -3.93 -7.30
N ILE A 129 -3.26 -3.40 -6.57
CA ILE A 129 -3.27 -2.04 -6.03
C ILE A 129 -2.53 -1.15 -7.04
N HIS A 130 -3.24 -0.16 -7.62
CA HIS A 130 -2.74 0.67 -8.72
C HIS A 130 -1.88 1.88 -8.28
N GLY A 131 -1.23 1.78 -7.15
CA GLY A 131 -0.34 2.79 -6.59
C GLY A 131 0.31 2.26 -5.34
N ASP A 132 0.59 3.14 -4.39
CA ASP A 132 1.17 2.77 -3.11
C ASP A 132 0.14 2.06 -2.22
N PHE A 133 0.62 1.14 -1.39
CA PHE A 133 -0.12 0.55 -0.27
C PHE A 133 0.66 0.77 1.02
N ILE A 134 0.32 1.83 1.73
CA ILE A 134 1.06 2.30 2.91
C ILE A 134 0.16 2.26 4.14
N ILE A 135 0.64 1.57 5.19
CA ILE A 135 0.03 1.57 6.53
C ILE A 135 1.12 1.95 7.51
N GLU A 136 0.95 3.10 8.16
CA GLU A 136 1.96 3.67 9.05
C GLU A 136 1.33 4.14 10.36
N ASN A 137 1.95 3.78 11.50
CA ASN A 137 1.49 4.16 12.84
C ASN A 137 0.01 3.80 13.12
N CYS A 138 -0.45 2.68 12.58
CA CYS A 138 -1.80 2.15 12.79
C CYS A 138 -1.72 0.87 13.66
N PRO A 139 -1.51 0.97 14.97
CA PRO A 139 -1.12 -0.14 15.82
C PRO A 139 -2.22 -1.20 15.99
N GLN A 140 -3.48 -0.90 15.65
CA GLN A 140 -4.58 -1.84 15.78
C GLN A 140 -4.88 -2.64 14.51
N VAL A 141 -4.34 -2.24 13.36
CA VAL A 141 -4.65 -2.83 12.04
C VAL A 141 -4.53 -4.36 12.04
N MET A 142 -3.65 -4.90 12.86
CA MET A 142 -3.39 -6.33 12.90
C MET A 142 -3.64 -6.95 14.29
N THR A 143 -4.34 -6.25 15.19
CA THR A 143 -4.56 -6.71 16.57
C THR A 143 -5.96 -7.25 16.85
N GLY A 144 -6.88 -7.15 15.90
CA GLY A 144 -8.28 -7.50 16.10
C GLY A 144 -8.48 -8.87 16.73
N ALA A 145 -9.43 -8.98 17.66
CA ALA A 145 -9.80 -10.24 18.34
C ALA A 145 -10.28 -11.33 17.34
N ALA A 146 -10.61 -10.92 16.15
CA ALA A 146 -10.92 -11.77 15.01
C ALA A 146 -9.64 -12.18 14.27
N THR A 147 -8.80 -12.96 14.91
CA THR A 147 -7.57 -13.55 14.33
C THR A 147 -7.80 -14.35 13.05
N ALA A 148 -9.05 -14.53 12.68
CA ALA A 148 -9.48 -15.10 11.40
C ALA A 148 -9.47 -14.08 10.25
N HIS A 149 -9.32 -12.77 10.53
CA HIS A 149 -9.46 -11.74 9.49
C HIS A 149 -8.15 -11.39 8.79
N LEU A 150 -7.00 -11.50 9.46
CA LEU A 150 -5.71 -11.15 8.83
C LEU A 150 -5.34 -12.04 7.65
N ASP A 151 -5.65 -13.32 7.76
CA ASP A 151 -5.52 -14.24 6.61
C ASP A 151 -6.47 -13.85 5.47
N LYS A 152 -7.42 -12.93 5.73
CA LYS A 152 -8.41 -12.47 4.76
C LYS A 152 -8.09 -11.09 4.22
N SER A 153 -7.80 -10.10 5.08
CA SER A 153 -7.77 -8.69 4.67
C SER A 153 -6.83 -8.40 3.48
N PHE A 154 -5.64 -9.01 3.47
CA PHE A 154 -4.71 -8.84 2.36
C PHE A 154 -4.51 -10.12 1.54
N SER A 155 -5.41 -11.11 1.71
CA SER A 155 -5.25 -12.43 1.10
C SER A 155 -5.43 -12.44 -0.41
N LYS A 156 -5.96 -11.37 -0.98
CA LYS A 156 -6.25 -11.31 -2.41
C LYS A 156 -5.28 -10.43 -3.19
N ILE A 157 -4.49 -9.63 -2.50
CA ILE A 157 -3.51 -8.75 -3.12
C ILE A 157 -2.39 -9.58 -3.74
N ARG A 158 -2.23 -9.46 -5.06
CA ARG A 158 -1.18 -10.12 -5.85
C ARG A 158 -0.10 -9.15 -6.32
N GLU A 159 -0.49 -7.92 -6.60
CA GLU A 159 0.42 -6.90 -7.13
C GLU A 159 0.17 -5.54 -6.45
N VAL A 160 1.25 -4.84 -6.13
CA VAL A 160 1.27 -3.43 -5.74
C VAL A 160 2.12 -2.67 -6.77
N GLN A 161 1.52 -1.73 -7.50
CA GLN A 161 2.19 -0.99 -8.58
C GLN A 161 3.00 0.22 -8.07
N GLY A 162 2.97 0.49 -6.79
CA GLY A 162 3.80 1.46 -6.10
C GLY A 162 4.60 0.80 -4.97
N ASP A 163 4.78 1.54 -3.90
CA ASP A 163 5.44 1.07 -2.70
C ASP A 163 4.49 0.27 -1.81
N LEU A 164 4.98 -0.81 -1.22
CA LEU A 164 4.33 -1.54 -0.15
C LEU A 164 5.05 -1.23 1.17
N LYS A 165 4.42 -0.45 2.05
CA LYS A 165 5.04 -0.02 3.31
C LYS A 165 4.15 -0.34 4.51
N LEU A 166 4.70 -1.09 5.46
CA LEU A 166 4.13 -1.37 6.77
C LEU A 166 5.07 -0.83 7.83
N THR A 167 4.67 0.24 8.52
CA THR A 167 5.52 0.89 9.51
C THR A 167 4.79 1.03 10.85
N ASN A 168 5.46 0.64 11.94
CA ASN A 168 4.97 0.77 13.32
C ASN A 168 3.56 0.18 13.52
N ILE A 169 3.28 -0.97 12.92
CA ILE A 169 2.06 -1.72 13.15
C ILE A 169 2.31 -2.83 14.16
N THR A 170 1.31 -3.13 14.97
CA THR A 170 1.38 -4.23 15.93
C THR A 170 0.59 -5.41 15.37
N THR A 171 1.27 -6.49 15.05
CA THR A 171 0.56 -7.73 14.72
C THR A 171 0.07 -8.39 16.00
N ALA A 172 -1.22 -8.69 16.07
CA ALA A 172 -1.73 -9.46 17.19
C ALA A 172 -1.28 -10.87 16.99
N MET A 173 -0.17 -11.34 17.54
CA MET A 173 -0.25 -12.75 17.80
C MET A 173 1.01 -13.50 18.15
N ASN A 174 0.81 -14.44 19.01
CA ASN A 174 1.55 -15.64 19.31
C ASN A 174 1.43 -16.73 18.22
N LYS A 175 1.01 -16.41 17.00
CA LYS A 175 0.86 -17.37 15.90
C LYS A 175 1.41 -16.81 14.60
N PRO A 176 2.08 -17.64 13.80
CA PRO A 176 2.51 -17.26 12.46
C PRO A 176 1.30 -16.88 11.62
N GLN A 177 1.37 -15.75 10.93
CA GLN A 177 0.30 -15.29 10.06
C GLN A 177 0.85 -14.94 8.69
N LYS A 178 0.09 -15.28 7.65
CA LYS A 178 0.36 -14.86 6.29
C LYS A 178 -0.15 -13.43 6.12
N ILE A 179 0.75 -12.45 6.00
CA ILE A 179 0.32 -11.06 5.80
C ILE A 179 -0.15 -10.87 4.36
N PHE A 180 0.63 -11.32 3.39
CA PHE A 180 0.33 -11.24 1.96
C PHE A 180 0.53 -12.61 1.30
N PRO A 181 -0.38 -13.57 1.51
CA PRO A 181 -0.14 -14.96 1.11
C PRO A 181 -0.04 -15.16 -0.40
N TYR A 182 -0.59 -14.26 -1.19
CA TYR A 182 -0.62 -14.36 -2.65
C TYR A 182 0.13 -13.23 -3.36
N LEU A 183 0.88 -12.40 -2.63
CA LEU A 183 1.65 -11.31 -3.23
C LEU A 183 2.75 -11.85 -4.13
N GLU A 184 2.71 -11.48 -5.40
CA GLU A 184 3.61 -11.92 -6.47
C GLU A 184 4.60 -10.83 -6.89
N LYS A 185 4.18 -9.53 -6.77
CA LYS A 185 4.92 -8.41 -7.31
C LYS A 185 4.72 -7.12 -6.50
N VAL A 186 5.80 -6.38 -6.30
CA VAL A 186 5.82 -4.97 -5.84
C VAL A 186 6.67 -4.17 -6.83
N GLU A 187 6.12 -3.14 -7.47
CA GLU A 187 6.88 -2.36 -8.45
C GLU A 187 7.80 -1.33 -7.80
N GLY A 188 7.44 -0.82 -6.66
CA GLY A 188 8.24 0.07 -5.83
C GLY A 188 9.03 -0.64 -4.74
N ASP A 189 9.18 0.01 -3.59
CA ASP A 189 9.85 -0.51 -2.41
C ASP A 189 8.96 -1.49 -1.64
N PHE A 190 9.58 -2.52 -1.05
CA PHE A 190 8.96 -3.37 -0.04
C PHE A 190 9.56 -3.03 1.33
N VAL A 191 8.81 -2.33 2.17
CA VAL A 191 9.28 -1.83 3.46
C VAL A 191 8.45 -2.40 4.60
N VAL A 192 9.10 -3.04 5.58
CA VAL A 192 8.51 -3.42 6.86
C VAL A 192 9.41 -2.94 7.97
N ASN A 193 8.94 -1.95 8.72
CA ASN A 193 9.74 -1.27 9.73
C ASN A 193 8.97 -1.14 11.05
N GLY A 194 9.62 -1.49 12.16
CA GLY A 194 9.05 -1.30 13.50
C GLY A 194 7.80 -2.14 13.79
N CYS A 195 7.54 -3.19 13.03
CA CYS A 195 6.37 -4.04 13.22
C CYS A 195 6.61 -5.01 14.37
N SER A 196 5.97 -4.72 15.52
CA SER A 196 6.08 -5.57 16.69
C SER A 196 5.24 -6.85 16.52
N ARG A 197 5.73 -7.97 17.04
CA ARG A 197 5.09 -9.30 16.95
C ARG A 197 4.95 -9.88 15.53
N LEU A 198 5.61 -9.31 14.54
CA LEU A 198 5.78 -9.96 13.24
C LEU A 198 6.89 -11.02 13.38
N TYR A 199 6.52 -12.29 13.38
CA TYR A 199 7.48 -13.39 13.55
C TYR A 199 7.96 -13.95 12.21
N TYR A 200 7.06 -14.01 11.23
CA TYR A 200 7.30 -14.66 9.93
C TYR A 200 6.48 -13.98 8.83
N PHE A 201 6.94 -14.08 7.60
CA PHE A 201 6.16 -13.71 6.40
C PHE A 201 5.34 -14.87 5.83
N THR A 202 5.51 -16.08 6.39
CA THR A 202 4.85 -17.30 5.92
C THR A 202 4.13 -18.01 7.05
N ASN A 203 3.36 -19.03 6.74
CA ASN A 203 2.84 -19.96 7.74
C ASN A 203 3.99 -20.60 8.52
N GLY A 204 3.81 -20.77 9.82
CA GLY A 204 4.85 -21.22 10.74
C GLY A 204 5.38 -22.65 10.56
N ASP A 205 4.90 -23.39 9.59
CA ASP A 205 5.38 -24.71 9.25
C ASP A 205 6.61 -24.71 8.31
N ASN A 206 7.15 -23.52 7.96
CA ASN A 206 8.38 -23.33 7.18
C ASN A 206 8.39 -23.89 5.76
N THR A 207 7.29 -24.39 5.26
CA THR A 207 7.28 -25.10 3.97
C THR A 207 6.84 -24.25 2.80
N GLU A 208 6.17 -23.13 3.06
CA GLU A 208 5.65 -22.27 2.00
C GLU A 208 6.36 -20.92 1.97
N ASN A 209 6.88 -20.55 0.81
CA ASN A 209 7.36 -19.20 0.53
C ASN A 209 6.18 -18.31 0.10
N MET A 210 6.29 -17.00 0.31
CA MET A 210 5.44 -16.09 -0.43
C MET A 210 5.69 -16.29 -1.94
N PRO A 211 4.67 -16.19 -2.80
CA PRO A 211 4.86 -16.28 -4.24
C PRO A 211 5.57 -15.05 -4.83
N LEU A 212 6.04 -14.12 -3.99
CA LEU A 212 6.70 -12.88 -4.36
C LEU A 212 7.96 -13.15 -5.16
N THR A 213 7.92 -12.77 -6.44
CA THR A 213 9.02 -12.98 -7.40
C THR A 213 9.73 -11.71 -7.81
N TYR A 214 9.13 -10.54 -7.55
CA TYR A 214 9.61 -9.25 -8.05
C TYR A 214 9.43 -8.13 -7.03
N ILE A 215 10.48 -7.38 -6.79
CA ILE A 215 10.49 -6.08 -6.11
C ILE A 215 11.28 -5.13 -7.01
N GLY A 216 10.65 -4.03 -7.45
CA GLY A 216 11.27 -3.07 -8.36
C GLY A 216 12.19 -2.07 -7.67
N GLY A 217 11.96 -1.79 -6.40
CA GLY A 217 12.74 -0.91 -5.54
C GLY A 217 13.56 -1.64 -4.49
N ASP A 218 13.65 -1.03 -3.31
CA ASP A 218 14.41 -1.55 -2.17
C ASP A 218 13.61 -2.60 -1.38
N LEU A 219 14.31 -3.56 -0.77
CA LEU A 219 13.78 -4.44 0.27
C LEU A 219 14.30 -3.98 1.63
N VAL A 220 13.42 -3.44 2.47
CA VAL A 220 13.77 -2.88 3.77
C VAL A 220 13.00 -3.60 4.88
N LEU A 221 13.73 -4.33 5.73
CA LEU A 221 13.20 -5.03 6.91
C LEU A 221 13.97 -4.54 8.12
N THR A 222 13.41 -3.57 8.86
CA THR A 222 14.15 -2.91 9.95
C THR A 222 13.33 -2.82 11.23
N ASN A 223 14.00 -2.90 12.38
CA ASN A 223 13.37 -2.74 13.70
C ASN A 223 12.22 -3.70 14.02
N ASN A 224 12.12 -4.83 13.34
CA ASN A 224 11.06 -5.82 13.56
C ASN A 224 11.53 -6.83 14.62
N ARG A 225 11.49 -6.43 15.88
CA ARG A 225 12.12 -7.15 17.01
C ARG A 225 11.66 -8.60 17.22
N SER A 226 10.54 -8.98 16.66
CA SER A 226 10.02 -10.36 16.76
C SER A 226 10.29 -11.18 15.50
N LEU A 227 10.80 -10.58 14.43
CA LEU A 227 11.05 -11.26 13.16
C LEU A 227 12.19 -12.29 13.34
N GLN A 228 11.88 -13.55 13.10
CA GLN A 228 12.79 -14.67 13.34
C GLN A 228 13.27 -15.34 12.05
N ARG A 229 12.57 -15.15 10.93
CA ARG A 229 12.87 -15.86 9.68
C ARG A 229 12.56 -15.00 8.46
N LEU A 230 13.36 -15.21 7.42
CA LEU A 230 13.26 -14.52 6.12
C LEU A 230 12.87 -15.46 4.98
N ASN A 231 12.49 -16.70 5.27
CA ASN A 231 12.17 -17.71 4.27
C ASN A 231 10.99 -17.33 3.36
N GLY A 232 10.16 -16.35 3.76
CA GLY A 232 9.10 -15.79 2.92
C GLY A 232 9.55 -15.29 1.55
N PHE A 233 10.82 -14.88 1.41
CA PHE A 233 11.38 -14.34 0.18
C PHE A 233 12.06 -15.39 -0.71
N GLY A 234 11.85 -16.68 -0.45
CA GLY A 234 12.49 -17.78 -1.20
C GLY A 234 12.14 -17.85 -2.68
N SER A 235 11.03 -17.25 -3.10
CA SER A 235 10.60 -17.19 -4.50
C SER A 235 11.13 -15.96 -5.25
N LEU A 236 11.77 -15.01 -4.57
CA LEU A 236 12.21 -13.74 -5.15
C LEU A 236 13.29 -13.96 -6.23
N LYS A 237 13.05 -13.42 -7.43
CA LYS A 237 13.91 -13.55 -8.62
C LYS A 237 14.48 -12.22 -9.08
N HIS A 238 13.79 -11.12 -8.77
CA HIS A 238 14.16 -9.76 -9.16
C HIS A 238 14.06 -8.82 -7.96
N LEU A 239 15.09 -8.01 -7.78
CA LEU A 239 15.13 -6.89 -6.86
C LEU A 239 15.85 -5.73 -7.55
N GLY A 240 15.17 -4.60 -7.72
CA GLY A 240 15.71 -3.46 -8.46
C GLY A 240 16.60 -2.54 -7.64
N GLY A 241 16.42 -2.53 -6.34
CA GLY A 241 17.15 -1.68 -5.40
C GLY A 241 18.06 -2.44 -4.45
N ASN A 242 18.18 -1.95 -3.22
CA ASN A 242 19.06 -2.47 -2.18
C ASN A 242 18.31 -3.38 -1.20
N VAL A 243 19.04 -4.17 -0.44
CA VAL A 243 18.52 -4.92 0.71
C VAL A 243 19.02 -4.28 2.00
N SER A 244 18.12 -3.92 2.88
CA SER A 244 18.41 -3.44 4.22
C SER A 244 17.70 -4.30 5.26
N ILE A 245 18.43 -5.09 6.03
CA ILE A 245 17.89 -5.96 7.09
C ILE A 245 18.64 -5.62 8.37
N LEU A 246 18.02 -4.76 9.21
CA LEU A 246 18.66 -4.17 10.38
C LEU A 246 17.76 -4.29 11.61
N ASP A 247 18.35 -4.52 12.79
CA ASP A 247 17.66 -4.45 14.08
C ASP A 247 16.36 -5.28 14.17
N ASN A 248 16.34 -6.41 13.50
CA ASN A 248 15.25 -7.37 13.61
C ASN A 248 15.45 -8.30 14.80
N GLY A 249 14.48 -9.16 15.11
CA GLY A 249 14.55 -10.15 16.19
C GLY A 249 15.72 -11.11 16.03
N ALA A 250 15.90 -12.00 17.01
CA ALA A 250 16.96 -12.98 16.98
C ALA A 250 16.79 -13.96 15.79
N ILE A 251 17.28 -13.53 14.64
CA ILE A 251 17.59 -14.47 13.55
C ILE A 251 18.70 -15.34 14.11
N PRO A 252 18.58 -16.69 14.11
CA PRO A 252 19.58 -17.57 14.70
C PRO A 252 20.99 -17.24 14.24
N GLU A 253 21.96 -17.24 15.15
CA GLU A 253 23.37 -16.86 14.91
C GLU A 253 24.06 -17.70 13.81
N GLU A 254 23.54 -18.89 13.55
CA GLU A 254 23.96 -19.71 12.42
C GLU A 254 22.90 -19.64 11.33
N PRO A 255 23.23 -19.10 10.15
CA PRO A 255 22.35 -19.24 9.00
C PRO A 255 22.26 -20.72 8.67
N SER A 256 21.22 -21.39 9.15
CA SER A 256 20.85 -22.69 8.58
C SER A 256 20.49 -22.42 7.11
N ASP A 257 20.84 -23.34 6.24
CA ASP A 257 20.51 -23.25 4.81
C ASP A 257 19.04 -22.87 4.57
N ASP A 258 18.15 -23.20 5.50
CA ASP A 258 16.72 -22.90 5.45
C ASP A 258 16.37 -21.42 5.76
N ASN A 259 17.23 -20.67 6.46
CA ASN A 259 16.93 -19.28 6.86
C ASN A 259 17.45 -18.22 5.86
N VAL A 260 18.42 -18.59 5.02
CA VAL A 260 19.10 -17.70 4.06
C VAL A 260 18.77 -18.04 2.61
N ILE A 261 18.15 -19.18 2.36
CA ILE A 261 17.93 -19.74 1.01
C ILE A 261 17.16 -18.77 0.10
N GLY A 262 16.27 -17.93 0.64
CA GLY A 262 15.54 -16.96 -0.15
C GLY A 262 16.41 -16.01 -0.94
N PHE A 263 17.46 -15.48 -0.32
CA PHE A 263 18.32 -14.45 -0.93
C PHE A 263 19.46 -15.02 -1.80
N CYS A 264 19.88 -16.27 -1.59
CA CYS A 264 20.99 -16.88 -2.35
C CYS A 264 20.71 -17.06 -3.84
N LYS A 265 19.48 -16.99 -4.28
CA LYS A 265 19.09 -17.08 -5.70
C LYS A 265 19.10 -15.76 -6.43
N ILE A 266 19.18 -14.64 -5.70
CA ILE A 266 19.20 -13.29 -6.28
C ILE A 266 20.64 -12.99 -6.70
N LYS A 267 20.92 -12.98 -7.98
CA LYS A 267 22.29 -12.97 -8.53
C LYS A 267 23.07 -11.66 -8.37
N TYR A 268 22.55 -10.58 -7.85
CA TYR A 268 23.22 -9.27 -7.90
C TYR A 268 22.80 -8.31 -6.79
N TYR A 269 23.20 -8.53 -5.50
CA TYR A 269 22.90 -7.52 -4.48
C TYR A 269 23.92 -7.48 -3.35
N GLU A 270 24.11 -6.29 -2.79
CA GLU A 270 24.84 -6.06 -1.56
C GLU A 270 23.89 -6.30 -0.38
N ILE A 271 24.08 -7.35 0.39
CA ILE A 271 23.30 -7.65 1.60
C ILE A 271 24.09 -7.12 2.78
N ILE A 272 23.55 -6.12 3.49
CA ILE A 272 24.15 -5.59 4.70
C ILE A 272 23.37 -6.16 5.88
N TYR A 273 23.99 -7.04 6.65
CA TYR A 273 23.47 -7.53 7.92
C TYR A 273 24.11 -6.73 9.05
N TYR A 274 23.31 -6.18 9.95
CA TYR A 274 23.78 -5.56 11.15
C TYR A 274 23.15 -6.24 12.38
N TYR A 275 23.99 -6.80 13.24
CA TYR A 275 23.61 -7.40 14.52
C TYR A 275 24.11 -6.52 15.65
N PRO A 276 23.25 -5.97 16.51
CA PRO A 276 23.69 -5.05 17.56
C PRO A 276 24.43 -5.72 18.72
N THR A 277 24.55 -7.05 18.78
CA THR A 277 25.13 -7.76 19.93
C THR A 277 26.39 -8.57 19.66
N LEU A 278 26.87 -8.67 18.43
CA LEU A 278 28.15 -9.35 18.13
C LEU A 278 28.89 -8.63 17.01
N ILE A 279 30.03 -8.07 17.37
CA ILE A 279 31.18 -7.68 16.56
C ILE A 279 30.97 -7.80 15.04
N ASP A 280 30.73 -6.62 14.41
CA ASP A 280 30.91 -6.29 13.00
C ASP A 280 31.25 -7.45 12.06
N VAL A 281 30.24 -8.19 11.64
CA VAL A 281 30.38 -9.03 10.44
C VAL A 281 29.51 -8.43 9.34
N VAL A 282 30.11 -7.53 8.59
CA VAL A 282 29.54 -6.98 7.38
C VAL A 282 29.81 -7.99 6.25
N TYR A 283 28.81 -8.71 5.82
CA TYR A 283 28.91 -9.47 4.57
C TYR A 283 28.53 -8.58 3.41
N ARG A 284 29.53 -8.07 2.72
CA ARG A 284 29.36 -7.30 1.51
C ARG A 284 29.36 -8.26 0.32
N ILE A 285 28.20 -8.55 -0.25
CA ILE A 285 28.09 -9.22 -1.53
C ILE A 285 27.96 -8.12 -2.59
N SER A 286 29.09 -7.62 -3.10
CA SER A 286 29.06 -6.64 -4.19
C SER A 286 28.83 -7.34 -5.51
N ALA A 287 27.77 -6.96 -6.21
CA ALA A 287 27.60 -7.30 -7.62
C ALA A 287 28.70 -6.62 -8.44
N ARG A 288 29.54 -7.40 -9.11
CA ARG A 288 30.35 -6.86 -10.22
C ARG A 288 29.50 -6.86 -11.48
N LYS A 289 29.44 -5.69 -12.11
CA LYS A 289 28.87 -5.48 -13.46
C LYS A 289 29.53 -6.38 -14.47
#